data_8a02edcdfd27c72370d447dc63aa260a
#
_entry.id   8a02edcdfd27c72370d447dc63aa260a
#
_cell.length_a   1.000
_cell.length_b   1.000
_cell.length_c   1.000
_cell.angle_alpha   90.00
_cell.angle_beta   90.00
_cell.angle_gamma   90.00
#
_symmetry.space_group_name_H-M   'P 1'
#
loop_
_entity.id
_entity.type
_entity.pdbx_description
1 polymer ?
#
loop_
_entity_poly.entity_id
_entity_poly.type
_entity_poly.pdbx_seq_one_letter_code
_entity_poly.pdbx_strand_id
1 'polypeptide(L)'
;MITPPIARLTSLTQGYGGRSIIQDLDLSIQPEVTGLLGPNGAGKTTLFRTLATITPPRSGHLELFGGPVSNERQARRARRRIGYLPQDFGYYPAFSIKDFVSYCAWLREVPSKKVDSLTREALAAVGLADRAQERMKSLSGGMLRRAGIAAAVVGSPSLLLLDEPTVGLDPAQRLDFRELIRSLARAGTAVVLSTHLVEDVGAACDTVLVLDDGRIRYRGTPQQLAELATPTAPGDNPLERGYMTVLGDQWSNAGDAR
;
A
#
# COMPACT_ATOMS: atom_id res chain seq x y z
N MET A 1 -0.82 1.65 -27.12
CA MET A 1 -0.31 2.89 -26.46
C MET A 1 0.10 2.50 -25.06
N ILE A 2 1.33 2.82 -24.63
CA ILE A 2 1.79 2.54 -23.27
C ILE A 2 1.16 3.59 -22.35
N THR A 3 0.32 3.16 -21.41
CA THR A 3 -0.27 4.05 -20.40
C THR A 3 0.85 4.66 -19.55
N PRO A 4 0.91 5.99 -19.36
CA PRO A 4 1.94 6.60 -18.55
C PRO A 4 1.80 6.14 -17.08
N PRO A 5 2.92 5.94 -16.35
CA PRO A 5 2.89 5.53 -14.96
C PRO A 5 2.22 6.58 -14.08
N ILE A 6 1.53 6.12 -13.05
CA ILE A 6 0.90 6.98 -12.03
C ILE A 6 1.96 7.59 -11.10
N ALA A 7 3.02 6.83 -10.82
CA ALA A 7 4.18 7.31 -10.08
C ALA A 7 5.47 6.87 -10.76
N ARG A 8 6.48 7.74 -10.76
CA ARG A 8 7.85 7.44 -11.20
C ARG A 8 8.84 7.97 -10.18
N LEU A 9 9.76 7.11 -9.80
CA LEU A 9 10.92 7.44 -8.98
C LEU A 9 12.15 7.27 -9.85
N THR A 10 13.07 8.23 -9.80
CA THR A 10 14.33 8.19 -10.56
C THR A 10 15.48 8.50 -9.61
N SER A 11 16.41 7.56 -9.49
CA SER A 11 17.57 7.60 -8.60
C SER A 11 17.23 8.07 -7.19
N LEU A 12 16.07 7.61 -6.67
CA LEU A 12 15.50 8.11 -5.42
C LEU A 12 16.24 7.53 -4.22
N THR A 13 16.75 8.42 -3.36
CA THR A 13 17.33 8.04 -2.06
C THR A 13 16.51 8.65 -0.93
N GLN A 14 16.20 7.84 0.08
CA GLN A 14 15.44 8.25 1.27
C GLN A 14 15.93 7.55 2.54
N GLY A 15 15.76 8.19 3.69
CA GLY A 15 16.13 7.63 4.99
C GLY A 15 15.92 8.62 6.13
N TYR A 16 16.41 8.28 7.33
CA TYR A 16 16.25 9.05 8.56
C TYR A 16 17.60 9.26 9.26
N GLY A 17 17.76 10.41 9.93
CA GLY A 17 19.04 10.76 10.53
C GLY A 17 20.18 10.74 9.49
N GLY A 18 21.30 10.10 9.80
CA GLY A 18 22.42 9.89 8.88
C GLY A 18 22.29 8.65 7.98
N ARG A 19 21.29 7.77 8.20
CA ARG A 19 21.15 6.47 7.53
C ARG A 19 20.23 6.56 6.32
N SER A 20 20.72 6.07 5.17
CA SER A 20 19.88 5.81 3.98
C SER A 20 19.18 4.47 4.15
N ILE A 21 17.87 4.46 3.89
CA ILE A 21 17.02 3.25 3.94
C ILE A 21 16.71 2.77 2.52
N ILE A 22 16.46 3.71 1.61
CA ILE A 22 16.29 3.45 0.18
C ILE A 22 17.44 4.15 -0.52
N GLN A 23 18.06 3.47 -1.48
CA GLN A 23 19.26 3.96 -2.16
C GLN A 23 19.12 3.79 -3.67
N ASP A 24 19.22 4.92 -4.39
CA ASP A 24 19.26 4.96 -5.86
C ASP A 24 18.15 4.12 -6.52
N LEU A 25 16.92 4.33 -6.07
CA LEU A 25 15.77 3.53 -6.50
C LEU A 25 15.13 4.11 -7.76
N ASP A 26 15.11 3.30 -8.82
CA ASP A 26 14.28 3.52 -10.00
C ASP A 26 13.04 2.63 -9.95
N LEU A 27 11.85 3.24 -10.00
CA LEU A 27 10.59 2.53 -9.93
C LEU A 27 9.49 3.27 -10.70
N SER A 28 8.69 2.51 -11.44
CA SER A 28 7.45 3.00 -12.07
C SER A 28 6.26 2.19 -11.59
N ILE A 29 5.18 2.85 -11.18
CA ILE A 29 3.93 2.24 -10.73
C ILE A 29 2.86 2.51 -11.78
N GLN A 30 2.23 1.42 -12.25
CA GLN A 30 1.18 1.44 -13.25
C GLN A 30 -0.21 1.41 -12.58
N PRO A 31 -1.32 1.72 -13.31
CA PRO A 31 -2.68 1.58 -12.80
C PRO A 31 -3.09 0.09 -12.75
N GLU A 32 -2.55 -0.64 -11.80
CA GLU A 32 -2.71 -2.07 -11.56
C GLU A 32 -2.56 -2.35 -10.05
N VAL A 33 -2.72 -3.60 -9.61
CA VAL A 33 -2.43 -3.99 -8.24
C VAL A 33 -0.99 -4.46 -8.13
N THR A 34 -0.16 -3.69 -7.42
CA THR A 34 1.25 -3.99 -7.16
C THR A 34 1.42 -4.44 -5.71
N GLY A 35 1.95 -5.64 -5.50
CA GLY A 35 2.37 -6.15 -4.20
C GLY A 35 3.82 -5.81 -3.89
N LEU A 36 4.09 -5.25 -2.72
CA LEU A 36 5.42 -4.94 -2.22
C LEU A 36 5.78 -5.93 -1.10
N LEU A 37 6.54 -6.95 -1.44
CA LEU A 37 7.10 -7.92 -0.49
C LEU A 37 8.46 -7.44 0.03
N GLY A 38 8.83 -7.89 1.20
CA GLY A 38 10.16 -7.68 1.78
C GLY A 38 10.17 -7.91 3.28
N PRO A 39 11.34 -8.20 3.86
CA PRO A 39 11.48 -8.40 5.30
C PRO A 39 11.19 -7.11 6.09
N ASN A 40 11.10 -7.25 7.40
CA ASN A 40 11.00 -6.10 8.29
C ASN A 40 12.28 -5.26 8.18
N GLY A 41 12.13 -3.95 8.08
CA GLY A 41 13.28 -3.04 7.91
C GLY A 41 13.76 -2.86 6.45
N ALA A 42 13.22 -3.59 5.47
CA ALA A 42 13.60 -3.46 4.05
C ALA A 42 13.34 -2.06 3.45
N GLY A 43 12.51 -1.23 4.11
CA GLY A 43 12.21 0.12 3.63
C GLY A 43 10.79 0.29 3.07
N LYS A 44 9.89 -0.70 3.19
CA LYS A 44 8.51 -0.65 2.65
C LYS A 44 7.74 0.59 3.12
N THR A 45 7.65 0.81 4.44
CA THR A 45 6.98 1.98 5.01
C THR A 45 7.66 3.30 4.62
N THR A 46 8.99 3.30 4.48
CA THR A 46 9.74 4.48 4.01
C THR A 46 9.36 4.81 2.57
N LEU A 47 9.29 3.81 1.69
CA LEU A 47 8.83 3.98 0.31
C LEU A 47 7.39 4.51 0.27
N PHE A 48 6.49 3.94 1.06
CA PHE A 48 5.09 4.38 1.14
C PHE A 48 4.96 5.82 1.62
N ARG A 49 5.70 6.21 2.65
CA ARG A 49 5.70 7.60 3.16
C ARG A 49 6.23 8.59 2.12
N THR A 50 7.19 8.17 1.31
CA THR A 50 7.72 8.99 0.20
C THR A 50 6.69 9.12 -0.93
N LEU A 51 6.07 8.02 -1.37
CA LEU A 51 5.00 8.03 -2.37
C LEU A 51 3.77 8.80 -1.89
N ALA A 52 3.42 8.70 -0.60
CA ALA A 52 2.35 9.48 0.02
C ALA A 52 2.72 10.97 0.22
N THR A 53 3.92 11.37 -0.17
CA THR A 53 4.45 12.74 -0.01
C THR A 53 4.50 13.22 1.45
N ILE A 54 4.57 12.31 2.41
CA ILE A 54 4.71 12.63 3.84
C ILE A 54 6.15 13.02 4.15
N THR A 55 7.11 12.31 3.52
CA THR A 55 8.54 12.59 3.67
C THR A 55 9.11 12.87 2.28
N PRO A 56 9.67 14.06 2.02
CA PRO A 56 10.28 14.37 0.73
C PRO A 56 11.55 13.52 0.53
N PRO A 57 11.89 13.12 -0.71
CA PRO A 57 13.14 12.41 -0.99
C PRO A 57 14.35 13.25 -0.56
N ARG A 58 15.42 12.58 -0.12
CA ARG A 58 16.71 13.22 0.17
C ARG A 58 17.45 13.61 -1.10
N SER A 59 17.38 12.75 -2.12
CA SER A 59 17.90 12.99 -3.46
C SER A 59 17.12 12.19 -4.49
N GLY A 60 17.36 12.47 -5.77
CA GLY A 60 16.59 11.90 -6.87
C GLY A 60 15.27 12.63 -7.10
N HIS A 61 14.40 12.02 -7.89
CA HIS A 61 13.18 12.66 -8.35
C HIS A 61 11.96 11.78 -8.09
N LEU A 62 10.87 12.43 -7.67
CA LEU A 62 9.53 11.83 -7.55
C LEU A 62 8.60 12.56 -8.52
N GLU A 63 7.98 11.79 -9.41
CA GLU A 63 6.88 12.26 -10.26
C GLU A 63 5.60 11.52 -9.88
N LEU A 64 4.50 12.24 -9.74
CA LEU A 64 3.17 11.69 -9.48
C LEU A 64 2.18 12.28 -10.47
N PHE A 65 1.37 11.41 -11.09
CA PHE A 65 0.30 11.79 -12.00
C PHE A 65 0.80 12.63 -13.20
N GLY A 66 2.02 12.33 -13.68
CA GLY A 66 2.65 13.01 -14.81
C GLY A 66 3.29 14.36 -14.48
N GLY A 67 3.45 14.70 -13.21
CA GLY A 67 4.12 15.95 -12.78
C GLY A 67 5.14 15.74 -11.65
N PRO A 68 6.17 16.59 -11.57
CA PRO A 68 7.17 16.50 -10.51
C PRO A 68 6.60 16.89 -9.15
N VAL A 69 7.16 16.29 -8.09
CA VAL A 69 6.86 16.61 -6.68
C VAL A 69 8.14 17.05 -6.00
N SER A 70 8.47 18.35 -6.11
CA SER A 70 9.70 18.95 -5.59
C SER A 70 9.47 20.01 -4.50
N ASN A 71 8.20 20.34 -4.22
CA ASN A 71 7.83 21.33 -3.21
C ASN A 71 6.48 21.02 -2.58
N GLU A 72 6.17 21.68 -1.45
CA GLU A 72 4.93 21.43 -0.69
C GLU A 72 3.64 21.73 -1.49
N ARG A 73 3.65 22.72 -2.37
CA ARG A 73 2.47 23.04 -3.21
C ARG A 73 2.14 21.87 -4.15
N GLN A 74 3.16 21.27 -4.76
CA GLN A 74 2.99 20.08 -5.63
C GLN A 74 2.60 18.85 -4.81
N ALA A 75 3.22 18.62 -3.66
CA ALA A 75 2.90 17.55 -2.74
C ALA A 75 1.43 17.63 -2.26
N ARG A 76 0.97 18.82 -1.84
CA ARG A 76 -0.44 19.04 -1.45
C ARG A 76 -1.41 18.74 -2.59
N ARG A 77 -1.08 19.15 -3.82
CA ARG A 77 -1.89 18.83 -5.01
C ARG A 77 -1.96 17.32 -5.27
N ALA A 78 -0.83 16.61 -5.11
CA ALA A 78 -0.76 15.16 -5.26
C ALA A 78 -1.59 14.44 -4.19
N ARG A 79 -1.51 14.86 -2.91
CA ARG A 79 -2.25 14.25 -1.78
C ARG A 79 -3.76 14.18 -1.98
N ARG A 80 -4.36 15.10 -2.75
CA ARG A 80 -5.80 15.04 -3.09
C ARG A 80 -6.18 13.79 -3.88
N ARG A 81 -5.21 13.19 -4.58
CA ARG A 81 -5.38 12.01 -5.44
C ARG A 81 -4.78 10.74 -4.85
N ILE A 82 -4.23 10.82 -3.63
CA ILE A 82 -3.60 9.69 -2.93
C ILE A 82 -4.50 9.25 -1.78
N GLY A 83 -4.81 7.95 -1.73
CA GLY A 83 -5.31 7.28 -0.54
C GLY A 83 -4.15 6.58 0.16
N TYR A 84 -4.01 6.74 1.46
CA TYR A 84 -2.95 6.07 2.21
C TYR A 84 -3.50 5.48 3.51
N LEU A 85 -3.30 4.18 3.70
CA LEU A 85 -3.53 3.48 4.94
C LEU A 85 -2.18 3.06 5.50
N PRO A 86 -1.64 3.71 6.53
CA PRO A 86 -0.44 3.23 7.21
C PRO A 86 -0.71 1.97 8.03
N GLN A 87 0.35 1.28 8.44
CA GLN A 87 0.27 0.10 9.31
C GLN A 87 -0.49 0.44 10.60
N ASP A 88 -0.10 1.54 11.26
CA ASP A 88 -0.82 2.11 12.39
C ASP A 88 -1.35 3.49 12.00
N PHE A 89 -2.64 3.72 12.19
CA PHE A 89 -3.27 5.01 11.89
C PHE A 89 -4.00 5.54 13.13
N GLY A 90 -3.87 6.85 13.31
CA GLY A 90 -4.59 7.57 14.37
C GLY A 90 -6.05 7.78 14.00
N TYR A 91 -6.92 7.76 15.00
CA TYR A 91 -8.33 8.11 14.87
C TYR A 91 -8.81 8.82 16.12
N TYR A 92 -9.92 9.55 16.00
CA TYR A 92 -10.61 10.15 17.15
C TYR A 92 -11.57 9.12 17.76
N PRO A 93 -11.34 8.65 19.01
CA PRO A 93 -12.15 7.59 19.62
C PRO A 93 -13.64 7.89 19.71
N ALA A 94 -13.99 9.18 19.81
CA ALA A 94 -15.38 9.66 19.92
C ALA A 94 -16.09 9.82 18.57
N PHE A 95 -15.36 9.80 17.44
CA PHE A 95 -15.99 9.86 16.13
C PHE A 95 -16.79 8.59 15.85
N SER A 96 -17.88 8.71 15.10
CA SER A 96 -18.48 7.56 14.42
C SER A 96 -17.59 7.13 13.25
N ILE A 97 -17.81 5.93 12.73
CA ILE A 97 -17.12 5.45 11.52
C ILE A 97 -17.39 6.44 10.38
N LYS A 98 -18.63 6.88 10.22
CA LYS A 98 -19.03 7.88 9.22
C LYS A 98 -18.26 9.19 9.39
N ASP A 99 -18.17 9.72 10.62
CA ASP A 99 -17.45 10.97 10.91
C ASP A 99 -15.97 10.83 10.55
N PHE A 100 -15.34 9.69 10.91
CA PHE A 100 -13.93 9.42 10.61
C PHE A 100 -13.66 9.39 9.09
N VAL A 101 -14.46 8.66 8.32
CA VAL A 101 -14.28 8.57 6.86
C VAL A 101 -14.59 9.92 6.19
N SER A 102 -15.63 10.63 6.62
CA SER A 102 -15.97 11.97 6.13
C SER A 102 -14.87 12.99 6.43
N TYR A 103 -14.25 12.91 7.61
CA TYR A 103 -13.10 13.74 7.99
C TYR A 103 -11.89 13.49 7.08
N CYS A 104 -11.60 12.22 6.75
CA CYS A 104 -10.53 11.87 5.81
C CYS A 104 -10.83 12.37 4.39
N ALA A 105 -12.10 12.34 3.95
CA ALA A 105 -12.52 12.93 2.69
C ALA A 105 -12.31 14.45 2.68
N TRP A 106 -12.66 15.13 3.77
CA TRP A 106 -12.44 16.57 3.92
C TRP A 106 -10.94 16.93 3.90
N LEU A 107 -10.08 16.19 4.60
CA LEU A 107 -8.63 16.39 4.58
C LEU A 107 -8.03 16.27 3.16
N ARG A 108 -8.63 15.47 2.29
CA ARG A 108 -8.24 15.35 0.87
C ARG A 108 -8.92 16.37 -0.03
N GLU A 109 -9.60 17.35 0.56
CA GLU A 109 -10.28 18.42 -0.17
C GLU A 109 -11.35 17.90 -1.16
N VAL A 110 -12.02 16.78 -0.80
CA VAL A 110 -13.21 16.32 -1.54
C VAL A 110 -14.29 17.40 -1.44
N PRO A 111 -14.93 17.76 -2.57
CA PRO A 111 -15.98 18.78 -2.55
C PRO A 111 -17.09 18.43 -1.56
N SER A 112 -17.47 19.37 -0.69
CA SER A 112 -18.42 19.16 0.43
C SER A 112 -19.73 18.50 0.00
N LYS A 113 -20.24 18.87 -1.18
CA LYS A 113 -21.46 18.28 -1.78
C LYS A 113 -21.33 16.78 -2.09
N LYS A 114 -20.11 16.24 -2.21
CA LYS A 114 -19.84 14.83 -2.53
C LYS A 114 -19.40 14.01 -1.32
N VAL A 115 -19.05 14.64 -0.20
CA VAL A 115 -18.49 13.93 0.97
C VAL A 115 -19.46 12.86 1.47
N ASP A 116 -20.74 13.18 1.63
CA ASP A 116 -21.71 12.23 2.20
C ASP A 116 -21.97 11.02 1.29
N SER A 117 -22.10 11.22 -0.03
CA SER A 117 -22.27 10.11 -0.98
C SER A 117 -21.02 9.21 -1.05
N LEU A 118 -19.85 9.81 -1.20
CA LEU A 118 -18.59 9.07 -1.28
C LEU A 118 -18.25 8.35 0.04
N THR A 119 -18.62 8.93 1.19
CA THR A 119 -18.48 8.26 2.48
C THR A 119 -19.38 7.01 2.56
N ARG A 120 -20.64 7.10 2.13
CA ARG A 120 -21.54 5.92 2.11
C ARG A 120 -21.03 4.84 1.15
N GLU A 121 -20.57 5.22 -0.03
CA GLU A 121 -19.97 4.30 -1.01
C GLU A 121 -18.74 3.59 -0.43
N ALA A 122 -17.82 4.34 0.20
CA ALA A 122 -16.63 3.77 0.82
C ALA A 122 -16.97 2.81 1.97
N LEU A 123 -17.96 3.14 2.80
CA LEU A 123 -18.42 2.28 3.89
C LEU A 123 -19.12 1.01 3.38
N ALA A 124 -19.91 1.12 2.32
CA ALA A 124 -20.52 -0.03 1.68
C ALA A 124 -19.47 -0.98 1.08
N ALA A 125 -18.44 -0.42 0.44
CA ALA A 125 -17.35 -1.19 -0.17
C ALA A 125 -16.54 -2.03 0.82
N VAL A 126 -16.55 -1.67 2.11
CA VAL A 126 -15.86 -2.43 3.18
C VAL A 126 -16.82 -3.14 4.13
N GLY A 127 -18.13 -3.21 3.81
CA GLY A 127 -19.14 -3.89 4.63
C GLY A 127 -19.37 -3.24 6.00
N LEU A 128 -19.30 -1.89 6.08
CA LEU A 128 -19.54 -1.13 7.31
C LEU A 128 -20.72 -0.15 7.20
N ALA A 129 -21.53 -0.23 6.13
CA ALA A 129 -22.66 0.69 5.91
C ALA A 129 -23.66 0.69 7.09
N ASP A 130 -24.06 -0.49 7.56
CA ASP A 130 -25.04 -0.65 8.65
C ASP A 130 -24.49 -0.27 10.02
N ARG A 131 -23.17 -0.12 10.13
CA ARG A 131 -22.45 0.24 11.36
C ARG A 131 -21.89 1.64 11.34
N ALA A 132 -22.27 2.46 10.36
CA ALA A 132 -21.72 3.81 10.13
C ALA A 132 -21.76 4.73 11.36
N GLN A 133 -22.71 4.53 12.26
CA GLN A 133 -22.91 5.34 13.48
C GLN A 133 -22.16 4.79 14.72
N GLU A 134 -21.55 3.61 14.63
CA GLU A 134 -20.76 3.05 15.73
C GLU A 134 -19.52 3.90 15.99
N ARG A 135 -19.12 4.00 17.26
CA ARG A 135 -17.96 4.79 17.68
C ARG A 135 -16.66 4.05 17.34
N MET A 136 -15.65 4.79 16.87
CA MET A 136 -14.34 4.22 16.53
C MET A 136 -13.72 3.42 17.69
N LYS A 137 -13.89 3.87 18.94
CA LYS A 137 -13.36 3.19 20.14
C LYS A 137 -14.01 1.83 20.44
N SER A 138 -15.18 1.54 19.89
CA SER A 138 -15.91 0.28 20.14
C SER A 138 -15.65 -0.78 19.08
N LEU A 139 -14.84 -0.48 18.06
CA LEU A 139 -14.60 -1.38 16.95
C LEU A 139 -13.62 -2.51 17.32
N SER A 140 -13.86 -3.71 16.80
CA SER A 140 -12.86 -4.76 16.78
C SER A 140 -11.67 -4.38 15.88
N GLY A 141 -10.52 -5.05 16.02
CA GLY A 141 -9.34 -4.79 15.18
C GLY A 141 -9.64 -4.88 13.68
N GLY A 142 -10.37 -5.91 13.25
CA GLY A 142 -10.77 -6.08 11.85
C GLY A 142 -11.74 -5.00 11.38
N MET A 143 -12.71 -4.56 12.22
CA MET A 143 -13.59 -3.44 11.89
C MET A 143 -12.82 -2.13 11.80
N LEU A 144 -11.88 -1.89 12.71
CA LEU A 144 -11.01 -0.71 12.70
C LEU A 144 -10.17 -0.69 11.41
N ARG A 145 -9.61 -1.84 11.01
CA ARG A 145 -8.86 -1.95 9.76
C ARG A 145 -9.72 -1.64 8.54
N ARG A 146 -10.94 -2.20 8.48
CA ARG A 146 -11.90 -1.89 7.40
C ARG A 146 -12.29 -0.41 7.37
N ALA A 147 -12.48 0.24 8.53
CA ALA A 147 -12.72 1.67 8.60
C ALA A 147 -11.52 2.48 8.05
N GLY A 148 -10.29 2.06 8.33
CA GLY A 148 -9.08 2.62 7.76
C GLY A 148 -9.01 2.46 6.23
N ILE A 149 -9.40 1.29 5.70
CA ILE A 149 -9.48 1.05 4.26
C ILE A 149 -10.53 1.99 3.64
N ALA A 150 -11.73 2.12 4.25
CA ALA A 150 -12.76 3.06 3.78
C ALA A 150 -12.24 4.50 3.73
N ALA A 151 -11.52 4.94 4.77
CA ALA A 151 -10.89 6.26 4.82
C ALA A 151 -9.80 6.43 3.73
N ALA A 152 -9.10 5.38 3.35
CA ALA A 152 -8.11 5.43 2.27
C ALA A 152 -8.75 5.50 0.88
N VAL A 153 -9.87 4.80 0.64
CA VAL A 153 -10.53 4.74 -0.68
C VAL A 153 -11.54 5.87 -0.91
N VAL A 154 -12.05 6.54 0.16
CA VAL A 154 -13.05 7.61 0.02
C VAL A 154 -12.54 8.69 -0.94
N GLY A 155 -13.37 9.18 -1.84
CA GLY A 155 -12.98 10.19 -2.84
C GLY A 155 -12.24 9.62 -4.05
N SER A 156 -12.25 8.31 -4.25
CA SER A 156 -11.75 7.63 -5.46
C SER A 156 -10.32 8.06 -5.84
N PRO A 157 -9.31 7.73 -5.01
CA PRO A 157 -7.92 8.12 -5.28
C PRO A 157 -7.40 7.50 -6.58
N SER A 158 -6.48 8.21 -7.25
CA SER A 158 -5.78 7.66 -8.42
C SER A 158 -4.60 6.77 -8.03
N LEU A 159 -4.05 6.95 -6.82
CA LEU A 159 -3.02 6.11 -6.20
C LEU A 159 -3.49 5.72 -4.80
N LEU A 160 -3.57 4.42 -4.53
CA LEU A 160 -3.93 3.86 -3.24
C LEU A 160 -2.74 3.10 -2.67
N LEU A 161 -2.27 3.53 -1.51
CA LEU A 161 -1.13 2.95 -0.79
C LEU A 161 -1.65 2.29 0.49
N LEU A 162 -1.42 0.99 0.66
CA LEU A 162 -1.97 0.20 1.76
C LEU A 162 -0.83 -0.56 2.47
N ASP A 163 -0.46 -0.11 3.67
CA ASP A 163 0.62 -0.73 4.45
C ASP A 163 0.04 -1.80 5.36
N GLU A 164 0.34 -3.09 5.06
CA GLU A 164 -0.15 -4.28 5.75
C GLU A 164 -1.69 -4.34 5.90
N PRO A 165 -2.48 -4.16 4.80
CA PRO A 165 -3.92 -3.94 4.90
C PRO A 165 -4.72 -5.13 5.44
N THR A 166 -4.21 -6.35 5.33
CA THR A 166 -4.90 -7.60 5.67
C THR A 166 -4.69 -8.07 7.10
N VAL A 167 -3.82 -7.38 7.85
CA VAL A 167 -3.59 -7.70 9.26
C VAL A 167 -4.88 -7.52 10.07
N GLY A 168 -5.27 -8.57 10.81
CA GLY A 168 -6.48 -8.58 11.64
C GLY A 168 -7.79 -8.83 10.88
N LEU A 169 -7.75 -9.06 9.57
CA LEU A 169 -8.91 -9.51 8.79
C LEU A 169 -9.04 -11.04 8.85
N ASP A 170 -10.26 -11.51 9.00
CA ASP A 170 -10.58 -12.93 8.84
C ASP A 170 -10.55 -13.38 7.36
N PRO A 171 -10.58 -14.68 7.05
CA PRO A 171 -10.48 -15.18 5.68
C PRO A 171 -11.56 -14.62 4.73
N ALA A 172 -12.80 -14.45 5.18
CA ALA A 172 -13.87 -13.91 4.36
C ALA A 172 -13.61 -12.41 4.04
N GLN A 173 -13.22 -11.64 5.06
CA GLN A 173 -12.86 -10.23 4.89
C GLN A 173 -11.65 -10.04 3.98
N ARG A 174 -10.70 -10.98 3.95
CA ARG A 174 -9.58 -10.94 2.98
C ARG A 174 -10.06 -11.15 1.55
N LEU A 175 -11.04 -12.03 1.32
CA LEU A 175 -11.63 -12.20 -0.01
C LEU A 175 -12.33 -10.92 -0.48
N ASP A 176 -13.16 -10.33 0.38
CA ASP A 176 -13.83 -9.05 0.08
C ASP A 176 -12.82 -7.93 -0.21
N PHE A 177 -11.75 -7.85 0.57
CA PHE A 177 -10.68 -6.88 0.36
C PHE A 177 -9.98 -7.10 -0.99
N ARG A 178 -9.67 -8.35 -1.37
CA ARG A 178 -9.06 -8.67 -2.67
C ARG A 178 -9.95 -8.24 -3.83
N GLU A 179 -11.26 -8.49 -3.74
CA GLU A 179 -12.21 -8.06 -4.77
C GLU A 179 -12.30 -6.54 -4.85
N LEU A 180 -12.32 -5.84 -3.70
CA LEU A 180 -12.31 -4.38 -3.64
C LEU A 180 -11.10 -3.80 -4.38
N ILE A 181 -9.88 -4.22 -4.05
CA ILE A 181 -8.68 -3.64 -4.69
C ILE A 181 -8.60 -3.95 -6.18
N ARG A 182 -9.04 -5.13 -6.61
CA ARG A 182 -9.15 -5.47 -8.03
C ARG A 182 -10.18 -4.62 -8.76
N SER A 183 -11.33 -4.34 -8.13
CA SER A 183 -12.35 -3.47 -8.71
C SER A 183 -11.84 -2.04 -8.87
N LEU A 184 -11.09 -1.52 -7.90
CA LEU A 184 -10.45 -0.21 -7.95
C LEU A 184 -9.39 -0.15 -9.06
N ALA A 185 -8.58 -1.19 -9.21
CA ALA A 185 -7.57 -1.25 -10.28
C ALA A 185 -8.22 -1.29 -11.67
N ARG A 186 -9.29 -2.08 -11.85
CA ARG A 186 -10.09 -2.09 -13.09
C ARG A 186 -10.71 -0.72 -13.42
N ALA A 187 -11.01 0.07 -12.39
CA ALA A 187 -11.48 1.46 -12.55
C ALA A 187 -10.34 2.47 -12.81
N GLY A 188 -9.08 2.02 -12.89
CA GLY A 188 -7.92 2.86 -13.21
C GLY A 188 -7.14 3.39 -12.00
N THR A 189 -7.44 2.93 -10.78
CA THR A 189 -6.65 3.23 -9.58
C THR A 189 -5.37 2.39 -9.60
N ALA A 190 -4.20 3.01 -9.43
CA ALA A 190 -2.99 2.28 -9.07
C ALA A 190 -3.04 1.89 -7.60
N VAL A 191 -2.99 0.61 -7.29
CA VAL A 191 -2.99 0.10 -5.92
C VAL A 191 -1.62 -0.48 -5.61
N VAL A 192 -0.98 0.01 -4.54
CA VAL A 192 0.24 -0.61 -4.01
C VAL A 192 -0.06 -1.06 -2.60
N LEU A 193 0.12 -2.34 -2.34
CA LEU A 193 -0.01 -2.88 -0.99
C LEU A 193 1.29 -3.50 -0.52
N SER A 194 1.70 -3.23 0.72
CA SER A 194 2.76 -3.98 1.38
C SER A 194 2.15 -5.16 2.13
N THR A 195 2.86 -6.26 2.14
CA THR A 195 2.52 -7.40 2.98
C THR A 195 3.76 -8.28 3.19
N HIS A 196 3.77 -9.02 4.29
CA HIS A 196 4.69 -10.12 4.52
C HIS A 196 4.06 -11.48 4.16
N LEU A 197 2.76 -11.49 3.81
CA LEU A 197 2.02 -12.68 3.42
C LEU A 197 2.10 -12.86 1.89
N VAL A 198 2.96 -13.77 1.46
CA VAL A 198 3.19 -14.05 0.04
C VAL A 198 1.91 -14.52 -0.67
N GLU A 199 1.04 -15.24 0.06
CA GLU A 199 -0.26 -15.70 -0.44
C GLU A 199 -1.20 -14.57 -0.85
N ASP A 200 -1.21 -13.47 -0.10
CA ASP A 200 -2.05 -12.30 -0.44
C ASP A 200 -1.61 -11.68 -1.77
N VAL A 201 -0.30 -11.65 -2.02
CA VAL A 201 0.27 -11.17 -3.28
C VAL A 201 -0.10 -12.07 -4.44
N GLY A 202 0.08 -13.39 -4.30
CA GLY A 202 -0.30 -14.37 -5.32
C GLY A 202 -1.77 -14.31 -5.72
N ALA A 203 -2.63 -14.01 -4.75
CA ALA A 203 -4.07 -14.01 -4.96
C ALA A 203 -4.63 -12.67 -5.48
N ALA A 204 -3.93 -11.53 -5.32
CA ALA A 204 -4.52 -10.21 -5.55
C ALA A 204 -3.73 -9.31 -6.50
N CYS A 205 -2.44 -9.55 -6.71
CA CYS A 205 -1.55 -8.62 -7.39
C CYS A 205 -1.28 -9.01 -8.85
N ASP A 206 -1.20 -8.01 -9.71
CA ASP A 206 -0.78 -8.15 -11.11
C ASP A 206 0.76 -8.15 -11.19
N THR A 207 1.40 -7.29 -10.40
CA THR A 207 2.86 -7.15 -10.32
C THR A 207 3.32 -7.33 -8.87
N VAL A 208 4.48 -7.96 -8.70
CA VAL A 208 5.19 -8.14 -7.43
C VAL A 208 6.52 -7.42 -7.49
N LEU A 209 6.80 -6.65 -6.45
CA LEU A 209 8.10 -6.07 -6.16
C LEU A 209 8.65 -6.72 -4.89
N VAL A 210 9.88 -7.19 -4.93
CA VAL A 210 10.59 -7.63 -3.72
C VAL A 210 11.60 -6.55 -3.35
N LEU A 211 11.37 -5.91 -2.21
CA LEU A 211 12.24 -4.88 -1.64
C LEU A 211 13.11 -5.54 -0.56
N ASP A 212 14.41 -5.40 -0.68
CA ASP A 212 15.37 -5.86 0.31
C ASP A 212 16.55 -4.88 0.40
N ASP A 213 16.94 -4.53 1.63
CA ASP A 213 17.99 -3.55 1.93
C ASP A 213 17.89 -2.27 1.08
N GLY A 214 16.68 -1.73 0.98
CA GLY A 214 16.39 -0.47 0.28
C GLY A 214 16.45 -0.53 -1.24
N ARG A 215 16.52 -1.73 -1.84
CA ARG A 215 16.60 -1.95 -3.30
C ARG A 215 15.54 -2.93 -3.78
N ILE A 216 15.03 -2.72 -4.98
CA ILE A 216 14.18 -3.71 -5.63
C ILE A 216 15.06 -4.84 -6.16
N ARG A 217 14.90 -6.03 -5.56
CA ARG A 217 15.60 -7.27 -5.96
C ARG A 217 14.87 -7.99 -7.08
N TYR A 218 13.56 -7.82 -7.15
CA TYR A 218 12.73 -8.48 -8.15
C TYR A 218 11.55 -7.59 -8.53
N ARG A 219 11.17 -7.67 -9.81
CA ARG A 219 9.94 -7.11 -10.38
C ARG A 219 9.41 -8.07 -11.44
N GLY A 220 8.18 -8.51 -11.29
CA GLY A 220 7.51 -9.40 -12.24
C GLY A 220 6.12 -9.78 -11.77
N THR A 221 5.49 -10.76 -12.43
CA THR A 221 4.21 -11.29 -11.98
C THR A 221 4.41 -12.29 -10.82
N PRO A 222 3.36 -12.57 -10.02
CA PRO A 222 3.42 -13.64 -9.02
C PRO A 222 3.84 -15.00 -9.61
N GLN A 223 3.38 -15.31 -10.82
CA GLN A 223 3.72 -16.54 -11.50
C GLN A 223 5.21 -16.59 -11.86
N GLN A 224 5.76 -15.53 -12.42
CA GLN A 224 7.20 -15.44 -12.72
C GLN A 224 8.05 -15.53 -11.45
N LEU A 225 7.58 -14.97 -10.32
CA LEU A 225 8.27 -15.16 -9.03
C LEU A 225 8.25 -16.62 -8.59
N ALA A 226 7.12 -17.32 -8.74
CA ALA A 226 7.01 -18.73 -8.41
C ALA A 226 7.92 -19.62 -9.30
N GLU A 227 8.17 -19.24 -10.55
CA GLU A 227 9.09 -19.94 -11.47
C GLU A 227 10.56 -19.87 -11.04
N LEU A 228 10.92 -18.90 -10.17
CA LEU A 228 12.27 -18.81 -9.58
C LEU A 228 12.47 -19.77 -8.40
N ALA A 229 11.44 -20.53 -8.01
CA ALA A 229 11.55 -21.48 -6.90
C ALA A 229 12.64 -22.54 -7.17
N THR A 230 13.60 -22.66 -6.24
CA THR A 230 14.57 -23.73 -6.25
C THR A 230 14.14 -24.88 -5.33
N PRO A 231 14.53 -26.13 -5.59
CA PRO A 231 14.19 -27.27 -4.72
C PRO A 231 14.68 -27.11 -3.28
N THR A 232 15.73 -26.34 -3.06
CA THR A 232 16.36 -26.11 -1.75
C THR A 232 15.83 -24.89 -1.02
N ALA A 233 15.08 -24.02 -1.70
CA ALA A 233 14.53 -22.83 -1.05
C ALA A 233 13.40 -23.20 -0.08
N PRO A 234 13.38 -22.64 1.15
CA PRO A 234 12.33 -22.88 2.11
C PRO A 234 10.99 -22.26 1.63
N GLY A 235 9.87 -22.89 2.01
CA GLY A 235 8.52 -22.40 1.71
C GLY A 235 7.56 -23.54 1.39
N ASP A 236 6.28 -23.33 1.72
CA ASP A 236 5.23 -24.34 1.59
C ASP A 236 4.68 -24.42 0.16
N ASN A 237 4.82 -23.34 -0.61
CA ASN A 237 4.34 -23.26 -1.99
C ASN A 237 5.40 -22.66 -2.93
N PRO A 238 5.24 -22.81 -4.27
CA PRO A 238 6.23 -22.29 -5.23
C PRO A 238 6.47 -20.78 -5.13
N LEU A 239 5.44 -19.98 -4.82
CA LEU A 239 5.58 -18.53 -4.73
C LEU A 239 6.44 -18.12 -3.52
N GLU A 240 6.27 -18.77 -2.38
CA GLU A 240 7.13 -18.57 -1.21
C GLU A 240 8.57 -18.98 -1.48
N ARG A 241 8.78 -20.15 -2.10
CA ARG A 241 10.11 -20.60 -2.49
C ARG A 241 10.78 -19.63 -3.46
N GLY A 242 10.04 -19.12 -4.45
CA GLY A 242 10.54 -18.09 -5.37
C GLY A 242 10.92 -16.80 -4.65
N TYR A 243 10.11 -16.35 -3.70
CA TYR A 243 10.41 -15.19 -2.84
C TYR A 243 11.68 -15.43 -2.01
N MET A 244 11.82 -16.59 -1.38
CA MET A 244 13.01 -16.95 -0.60
C MET A 244 14.26 -17.08 -1.48
N THR A 245 14.12 -17.60 -2.72
CA THR A 245 15.23 -17.62 -3.69
C THR A 245 15.71 -16.21 -4.04
N VAL A 246 14.80 -15.25 -4.22
CA VAL A 246 15.14 -13.84 -4.51
C VAL A 246 15.87 -13.18 -3.33
N LEU A 247 15.48 -13.49 -2.10
CA LEU A 247 16.15 -12.96 -0.90
C LEU A 247 17.53 -13.58 -0.67
N GLY A 248 17.80 -14.78 -1.22
CA GLY A 248 19.09 -15.47 -1.07
C GLY A 248 19.38 -15.93 0.35
N ASP A 249 20.65 -16.30 0.58
CA ASP A 249 21.13 -16.92 1.84
C ASP A 249 21.12 -16.00 3.09
N GLN A 250 20.57 -14.81 3.02
CA GLN A 250 20.51 -13.91 4.19
C GLN A 250 19.63 -14.47 5.33
N TRP A 251 18.78 -15.47 5.04
CA TRP A 251 17.95 -16.13 6.06
C TRP A 251 18.66 -17.22 6.84
N SER A 252 19.74 -17.80 6.29
CA SER A 252 20.53 -18.83 6.98
C SER A 252 21.24 -18.28 8.25
N ASN A 253 21.52 -16.98 8.30
CA ASN A 253 22.25 -16.36 9.41
C ASN A 253 21.36 -15.79 10.54
N ALA A 254 20.04 -15.73 10.36
CA ALA A 254 19.14 -15.23 11.39
C ALA A 254 18.67 -16.31 12.40
N GLY A 255 18.93 -17.59 12.10
CA GLY A 255 18.59 -18.75 12.93
C GLY A 255 19.62 -19.12 14.01
N ASP A 256 20.86 -18.66 13.88
CA ASP A 256 21.96 -19.02 14.79
C ASP A 256 22.24 -17.99 15.92
N ALA A 257 21.40 -16.95 16.04
CA ALA A 257 21.49 -15.94 17.08
C ALA A 257 20.26 -16.00 18.01
N ARG A 258 20.05 -17.16 18.66
CA ARG A 258 19.18 -17.29 19.84
C ARG A 258 19.87 -18.08 20.94
#